data_883743b567dd0f273e217e6b5713df29
#
_entry.id   883743b567dd0f273e217e6b5713df29
#
_cell.length_a   1.000
_cell.length_b   1.000
_cell.length_c   1.000
_cell.angle_alpha   90.00
_cell.angle_beta   90.00
_cell.angle_gamma   90.00
#
_symmetry.space_group_name_H-M   'P 1'
#
loop_
_entity.id
_entity.type
_entity.pdbx_description
1 polymer ?
#
loop_
_entity_poly.entity_id
_entity_poly.type
_entity_poly.pdbx_seq_one_letter_code
_entity_poly.pdbx_strand_id
1 'polypeptide(L)'
;MENLIEVRHLKKYFKTGSGVLHAVDDVTFGIPKGCTMGVVGESGCGKSTLGRTMIHLLDSTDGEILFEGKNVTNISKHEIRKLREDVTIIFQDPYSSLDPRFTVSRIIREPLKISGKFSRGEIDDRVDELMEMVGIDPRFAMAYPHELDGGRRQRIGIARALALNPKFIVCDEPVSALDVSIQAQVLNLLQDLQEARSLTYMFVTHNMSVVRHISDHICVMYLGQLVETAETEAVFDRPYHPYTKALLSAIPSSDITKKMERISMKGEINSPINPKPGCRFASR
;
A
#
# COMPACT_ATOMS: atom_id res chain seq x y z
N MET A 1 5.10 -9.20 -19.39
CA MET A 1 5.31 -7.78 -19.01
C MET A 1 6.53 -7.70 -18.12
N GLU A 2 7.30 -6.63 -18.19
CA GLU A 2 8.48 -6.44 -17.32
C GLU A 2 8.03 -5.94 -15.94
N ASN A 3 8.57 -6.54 -14.87
CA ASN A 3 8.27 -6.11 -13.51
C ASN A 3 8.99 -4.79 -13.20
N LEU A 4 8.28 -3.81 -12.65
CA LEU A 4 8.89 -2.59 -12.11
C LEU A 4 9.61 -2.89 -10.79
N ILE A 5 8.93 -3.65 -9.92
CA ILE A 5 9.48 -4.08 -8.64
C ILE A 5 9.22 -5.57 -8.46
N GLU A 6 10.21 -6.28 -7.92
CA GLU A 6 10.14 -7.72 -7.66
C GLU A 6 10.76 -8.02 -6.30
N VAL A 7 10.16 -8.93 -5.55
CA VAL A 7 10.74 -9.47 -4.32
C VAL A 7 10.92 -10.97 -4.45
N ARG A 8 12.06 -11.46 -3.96
CA ARG A 8 12.44 -12.88 -4.01
C ARG A 8 12.81 -13.35 -2.62
N HIS A 9 12.08 -14.34 -2.12
CA HIS A 9 12.31 -14.95 -0.80
C HIS A 9 12.44 -13.92 0.32
N LEU A 10 11.68 -12.78 0.21
CA LEU A 10 11.80 -11.65 1.12
C LEU A 10 11.34 -12.06 2.52
N LYS A 11 12.17 -11.72 3.53
CA LYS A 11 11.88 -11.97 4.94
C LYS A 11 12.05 -10.70 5.75
N LYS A 12 11.13 -10.47 6.68
CA LYS A 12 11.25 -9.44 7.71
C LYS A 12 10.81 -9.99 9.05
N TYR A 13 11.77 -10.14 9.95
CA TYR A 13 11.58 -10.66 11.29
C TYR A 13 11.85 -9.59 12.33
N PHE A 14 11.12 -9.62 13.43
CA PHE A 14 11.34 -8.74 14.58
C PHE A 14 11.60 -9.57 15.83
N LYS A 15 12.62 -9.20 16.59
CA LYS A 15 12.87 -9.76 17.92
C LYS A 15 11.87 -9.17 18.90
N THR A 16 11.14 -10.01 19.61
CA THR A 16 10.18 -9.62 20.65
C THR A 16 10.55 -10.29 21.96
N GLY A 17 9.97 -9.87 23.08
CA GLY A 17 10.20 -10.52 24.38
C GLY A 17 9.75 -11.98 24.44
N SER A 18 8.81 -12.40 23.58
CA SER A 18 8.25 -13.76 23.50
C SER A 18 8.85 -14.61 22.37
N GLY A 19 9.80 -14.09 21.58
CA GLY A 19 10.43 -14.82 20.48
C GLY A 19 10.64 -13.98 19.23
N VAL A 20 10.73 -14.64 18.09
CA VAL A 20 10.93 -14.00 16.78
C VAL A 20 9.60 -13.93 16.03
N LEU A 21 9.14 -12.72 15.78
CA LEU A 21 7.95 -12.46 14.98
C LEU A 21 8.32 -12.52 13.49
N HIS A 22 7.73 -13.44 12.74
CA HIS A 22 7.89 -13.58 11.29
C HIS A 22 6.82 -12.75 10.57
N ALA A 23 7.05 -11.44 10.49
CA ALA A 23 6.06 -10.51 9.92
C ALA A 23 5.94 -10.61 8.39
N VAL A 24 7.05 -10.90 7.71
CA VAL A 24 7.11 -11.30 6.28
C VAL A 24 8.02 -12.51 6.23
N ASP A 25 7.58 -13.60 5.61
CA ASP A 25 8.28 -14.87 5.66
C ASP A 25 8.21 -15.60 4.32
N ASP A 26 9.33 -15.57 3.61
CA ASP A 26 9.55 -16.23 2.31
C ASP A 26 8.57 -15.75 1.21
N VAL A 27 8.43 -14.44 1.07
CA VAL A 27 7.51 -13.81 0.12
C VAL A 27 8.21 -13.58 -1.22
N THR A 28 7.60 -14.08 -2.31
CA THR A 28 8.10 -13.91 -3.70
C THR A 28 6.96 -13.50 -4.62
N PHE A 29 7.05 -12.33 -5.24
CA PHE A 29 6.17 -11.87 -6.32
C PHE A 29 6.77 -10.68 -7.06
N GLY A 30 6.20 -10.34 -8.22
CA GLY A 30 6.57 -9.15 -8.99
C GLY A 30 5.35 -8.30 -9.32
N ILE A 31 5.54 -7.00 -9.45
CA ILE A 31 4.51 -6.04 -9.86
C ILE A 31 4.92 -5.48 -11.23
N PRO A 32 4.14 -5.76 -12.30
CA PRO A 32 4.40 -5.20 -13.61
C PRO A 32 4.29 -3.67 -13.60
N LYS A 33 5.05 -3.02 -14.49
CA LYS A 33 4.99 -1.56 -14.64
C LYS A 33 3.59 -1.11 -15.06
N GLY A 34 3.07 -0.08 -14.41
CA GLY A 34 1.74 0.49 -14.67
C GLY A 34 0.57 -0.32 -14.10
N CYS A 35 0.83 -1.41 -13.37
CA CYS A 35 -0.21 -2.25 -12.76
C CYS A 35 -0.39 -1.96 -11.27
N THR A 36 -1.58 -2.27 -10.76
CA THR A 36 -1.89 -2.29 -9.33
C THR A 36 -1.88 -3.71 -8.79
N MET A 37 -0.99 -3.98 -7.84
CA MET A 37 -1.01 -5.21 -7.05
C MET A 37 -1.77 -4.98 -5.74
N GLY A 38 -2.94 -5.58 -5.61
CA GLY A 38 -3.70 -5.62 -4.36
C GLY A 38 -3.09 -6.61 -3.37
N VAL A 39 -2.82 -6.18 -2.15
CA VAL A 39 -2.34 -7.05 -1.07
C VAL A 39 -3.37 -7.09 0.03
N VAL A 40 -4.00 -8.26 0.22
CA VAL A 40 -5.12 -8.46 1.13
C VAL A 40 -4.84 -9.51 2.19
N GLY A 41 -5.58 -9.46 3.28
CA GLY A 41 -5.50 -10.40 4.41
C GLY A 41 -5.95 -9.76 5.71
N GLU A 42 -6.08 -10.56 6.77
CA GLU A 42 -6.47 -10.10 8.11
C GLU A 42 -5.50 -9.04 8.66
N SER A 43 -5.99 -8.20 9.60
CA SER A 43 -5.13 -7.23 10.29
C SER A 43 -3.97 -7.95 10.99
N GLY A 44 -2.77 -7.36 10.94
CA GLY A 44 -1.57 -7.94 11.54
C GLY A 44 -0.92 -9.08 10.75
N CYS A 45 -1.41 -9.47 9.56
CA CYS A 45 -0.79 -10.55 8.78
C CYS A 45 0.52 -10.16 8.05
N GLY A 46 0.98 -8.91 8.16
CA GLY A 46 2.28 -8.48 7.62
C GLY A 46 2.23 -7.57 6.39
N LYS A 47 1.05 -7.19 5.86
CA LYS A 47 0.88 -6.39 4.63
C LYS A 47 1.65 -5.06 4.64
N SER A 48 1.41 -4.23 5.65
CA SER A 48 2.10 -2.93 5.80
C SER A 48 3.60 -3.11 6.03
N THR A 49 4.00 -4.17 6.73
CA THR A 49 5.42 -4.51 6.92
C THR A 49 6.07 -4.86 5.59
N LEU A 50 5.40 -5.65 4.73
CA LEU A 50 5.87 -5.99 3.40
C LEU A 50 6.10 -4.73 2.55
N GLY A 51 5.09 -3.85 2.42
CA GLY A 51 5.21 -2.61 1.67
C GLY A 51 6.33 -1.70 2.17
N ARG A 52 6.42 -1.50 3.49
CA ARG A 52 7.48 -0.69 4.11
C ARG A 52 8.88 -1.28 3.92
N THR A 53 9.01 -2.60 3.88
CA THR A 53 10.28 -3.28 3.60
C THR A 53 10.69 -3.10 2.14
N MET A 54 9.74 -3.23 1.20
CA MET A 54 9.99 -3.06 -0.23
C MET A 54 10.54 -1.68 -0.60
N ILE A 55 10.16 -0.63 0.13
CA ILE A 55 10.60 0.76 -0.11
C ILE A 55 11.68 1.24 0.87
N HIS A 56 12.36 0.34 1.57
CA HIS A 56 13.42 0.66 2.53
C HIS A 56 13.02 1.64 3.66
N LEU A 57 11.78 1.59 4.13
CA LEU A 57 11.39 2.16 5.42
C LEU A 57 11.73 1.20 6.58
N LEU A 58 11.83 -0.10 6.25
CA LEU A 58 12.31 -1.16 7.15
C LEU A 58 13.35 -1.98 6.40
N ASP A 59 14.46 -2.29 7.06
CA ASP A 59 15.46 -3.18 6.49
C ASP A 59 14.91 -4.61 6.41
N SER A 60 15.18 -5.33 5.32
CA SER A 60 14.88 -6.76 5.20
C SER A 60 15.76 -7.57 6.15
N THR A 61 15.27 -8.75 6.57
CA THR A 61 16.08 -9.71 7.32
C THR A 61 16.84 -10.62 6.37
N ASP A 62 16.23 -10.97 5.23
CA ASP A 62 16.79 -11.86 4.20
C ASP A 62 15.99 -11.68 2.89
N GLY A 63 16.46 -12.26 1.80
CA GLY A 63 15.83 -12.19 0.47
C GLY A 63 16.29 -10.99 -0.35
N GLU A 64 15.65 -10.79 -1.50
CA GLU A 64 16.04 -9.78 -2.47
C GLU A 64 14.87 -8.86 -2.84
N ILE A 65 15.21 -7.59 -3.10
CA ILE A 65 14.32 -6.58 -3.67
C ILE A 65 14.98 -6.08 -4.97
N LEU A 66 14.27 -6.22 -6.08
CA LEU A 66 14.71 -5.69 -7.37
C LEU A 66 13.81 -4.54 -7.79
N PHE A 67 14.40 -3.43 -8.23
CA PHE A 67 13.70 -2.29 -8.81
C PHE A 67 14.25 -2.02 -10.21
N GLU A 68 13.40 -2.04 -11.23
CA GLU A 68 13.80 -1.96 -12.65
C GLU A 68 14.90 -2.98 -12.99
N GLY A 69 14.77 -4.21 -12.48
CA GLY A 69 15.72 -5.31 -12.68
C GLY A 69 17.04 -5.21 -11.90
N LYS A 70 17.27 -4.12 -11.16
CA LYS A 70 18.47 -3.93 -10.32
C LYS A 70 18.20 -4.37 -8.90
N ASN A 71 19.10 -5.15 -8.31
CA ASN A 71 19.01 -5.51 -6.90
C ASN A 71 19.29 -4.27 -6.03
N VAL A 72 18.29 -3.88 -5.24
CA VAL A 72 18.34 -2.72 -4.35
C VAL A 72 18.32 -3.12 -2.87
N THR A 73 18.47 -4.40 -2.53
CA THR A 73 18.31 -4.92 -1.16
C THR A 73 19.29 -4.30 -0.15
N ASN A 74 20.57 -4.28 -0.50
CA ASN A 74 21.65 -3.84 0.39
C ASN A 74 22.39 -2.63 -0.19
N ILE A 75 21.65 -1.57 -0.49
CA ILE A 75 22.20 -0.35 -1.08
C ILE A 75 22.61 0.67 0.01
N SER A 76 23.54 1.54 -0.33
CA SER A 76 24.01 2.60 0.56
C SER A 76 22.91 3.63 0.87
N LYS A 77 23.06 4.38 1.97
CA LYS A 77 22.13 5.48 2.32
C LYS A 77 21.96 6.52 1.21
N HIS A 78 23.02 6.73 0.40
CA HIS A 78 22.96 7.64 -0.74
C HIS A 78 22.08 7.09 -1.85
N GLU A 79 22.19 5.80 -2.17
CA GLU A 79 21.35 5.12 -3.16
C GLU A 79 19.90 5.00 -2.69
N ILE A 80 19.67 4.75 -1.39
CA ILE A 80 18.30 4.79 -0.81
C ILE A 80 17.66 6.16 -1.02
N ARG A 81 18.44 7.26 -0.85
CA ARG A 81 17.92 8.63 -1.10
C ARG A 81 17.51 8.82 -2.55
N LYS A 82 18.27 8.29 -3.52
CA LYS A 82 17.89 8.32 -4.94
C LYS A 82 16.68 7.45 -5.22
N LEU A 83 16.63 6.24 -4.66
CA LEU A 83 15.48 5.33 -4.81
C LEU A 83 14.19 5.97 -4.29
N ARG A 84 14.25 6.74 -3.19
CA ARG A 84 13.08 7.46 -2.62
C ARG A 84 12.51 8.57 -3.49
N GLU A 85 13.14 8.91 -4.59
CA GLU A 85 12.55 9.78 -5.61
C GLU A 85 11.60 8.99 -6.51
N ASP A 86 11.92 7.73 -6.79
CA ASP A 86 11.13 6.83 -7.63
C ASP A 86 10.10 6.02 -6.85
N VAL A 87 10.29 5.83 -5.52
CA VAL A 87 9.38 5.04 -4.67
C VAL A 87 8.88 5.84 -3.47
N THR A 88 7.60 5.73 -3.15
CA THR A 88 6.99 6.48 -2.05
C THR A 88 5.86 5.69 -1.38
N ILE A 89 5.26 6.27 -0.34
CA ILE A 89 4.15 5.67 0.40
C ILE A 89 3.05 6.69 0.69
N ILE A 90 1.81 6.24 0.56
CA ILE A 90 0.61 6.89 1.11
C ILE A 90 0.23 6.12 2.36
N PHE A 91 0.18 6.79 3.51
CA PHE A 91 -0.05 6.17 4.81
C PHE A 91 -1.54 5.98 5.12
N GLN A 92 -1.82 5.01 5.98
CA GLN A 92 -3.16 4.63 6.43
C GLN A 92 -3.91 5.76 7.14
N ASP A 93 -3.25 6.46 8.05
CA ASP A 93 -3.86 7.56 8.80
C ASP A 93 -3.37 8.92 8.26
N PRO A 94 -4.24 9.64 7.55
CA PRO A 94 -3.89 10.94 7.01
C PRO A 94 -3.66 11.98 8.12
N TYR A 95 -4.18 11.76 9.33
CA TYR A 95 -4.00 12.67 10.45
C TYR A 95 -2.58 12.59 11.02
N SER A 96 -2.12 11.40 11.35
CA SER A 96 -0.78 11.19 11.94
C SER A 96 0.34 11.32 10.91
N SER A 97 0.04 11.21 9.61
CA SER A 97 1.03 11.30 8.53
C SER A 97 1.43 12.73 8.16
N LEU A 98 0.63 13.73 8.55
CA LEU A 98 0.88 15.16 8.26
C LEU A 98 1.35 15.88 9.52
N ASP A 99 2.44 16.68 9.42
CA ASP A 99 2.87 17.52 10.56
C ASP A 99 1.82 18.63 10.79
N PRO A 100 1.13 18.64 11.95
CA PRO A 100 0.04 19.59 12.22
C PRO A 100 0.51 21.04 12.31
N ARG A 101 1.83 21.29 12.39
CA ARG A 101 2.44 22.62 12.46
C ARG A 101 2.70 23.22 11.06
N PHE A 102 2.52 22.43 10.01
CA PHE A 102 2.78 22.83 8.64
C PHE A 102 1.47 23.10 7.90
N THR A 103 1.47 24.14 7.08
CA THR A 103 0.38 24.41 6.14
C THR A 103 0.37 23.39 5.01
N VAL A 104 -0.75 23.26 4.30
CA VAL A 104 -0.93 22.39 3.13
C VAL A 104 0.20 22.59 2.12
N SER A 105 0.42 23.83 1.69
CA SER A 105 1.48 24.17 0.74
C SER A 105 2.87 23.74 1.26
N ARG A 106 3.15 23.92 2.55
CA ARG A 106 4.43 23.52 3.14
C ARG A 106 4.62 22.01 3.16
N ILE A 107 3.56 21.23 3.45
CA ILE A 107 3.59 19.76 3.45
C ILE A 107 3.92 19.22 2.06
N ILE A 108 3.26 19.76 1.02
CA ILE A 108 3.49 19.33 -0.37
C ILE A 108 4.87 19.76 -0.86
N ARG A 109 5.34 20.92 -0.44
CA ARG A 109 6.64 21.52 -0.79
C ARG A 109 7.84 20.76 -0.20
N GLU A 110 7.67 20.13 0.94
CA GLU A 110 8.80 19.58 1.72
C GLU A 110 9.63 18.54 0.94
N PRO A 111 9.06 17.52 0.26
CA PRO A 111 9.83 16.59 -0.56
C PRO A 111 10.64 17.28 -1.67
N LEU A 112 10.07 18.30 -2.32
CA LEU A 112 10.71 19.08 -3.37
C LEU A 112 11.93 19.83 -2.84
N LYS A 113 11.82 20.45 -1.67
CA LYS A 113 12.93 21.11 -0.97
C LYS A 113 14.05 20.14 -0.59
N ILE A 114 13.69 18.99 -0.03
CA ILE A 114 14.66 17.98 0.44
C ILE A 114 15.43 17.38 -0.73
N SER A 115 14.81 17.23 -1.90
CA SER A 115 15.49 16.73 -3.11
C SER A 115 16.61 17.64 -3.58
N GLY A 116 16.49 18.96 -3.35
CA GLY A 116 17.46 19.97 -3.77
C GLY A 116 17.55 20.17 -5.28
N LYS A 117 16.61 19.65 -6.07
CA LYS A 117 16.62 19.66 -7.54
C LYS A 117 15.91 20.87 -8.16
N PHE A 118 15.08 21.55 -7.39
CA PHE A 118 14.17 22.59 -7.87
C PHE A 118 14.53 23.95 -7.29
N SER A 119 14.45 24.98 -8.12
CA SER A 119 14.47 26.37 -7.67
C SER A 119 13.20 26.72 -6.89
N ARG A 120 13.20 27.86 -6.21
CA ARG A 120 12.04 28.30 -5.42
C ARG A 120 10.77 28.49 -6.27
N GLY A 121 10.91 29.09 -7.45
CA GLY A 121 9.78 29.30 -8.37
C GLY A 121 9.21 27.97 -8.86
N GLU A 122 10.06 27.05 -9.32
CA GLU A 122 9.63 25.72 -9.76
C GLU A 122 8.92 24.92 -8.66
N ILE A 123 9.34 25.10 -7.39
CA ILE A 123 8.65 24.49 -6.25
C ILE A 123 7.24 25.09 -6.08
N ASP A 124 7.10 26.42 -6.21
CA ASP A 124 5.82 27.09 -6.05
C ASP A 124 4.85 26.65 -7.15
N ASP A 125 5.26 26.66 -8.41
CA ASP A 125 4.46 26.20 -9.55
C ASP A 125 4.06 24.72 -9.39
N ARG A 126 4.99 23.88 -8.92
CA ARG A 126 4.74 22.46 -8.73
C ARG A 126 3.76 22.18 -7.59
N VAL A 127 3.78 22.96 -6.52
CA VAL A 127 2.81 22.85 -5.42
C VAL A 127 1.40 23.18 -5.91
N ASP A 128 1.25 24.23 -6.72
CA ASP A 128 -0.03 24.62 -7.28
C ASP A 128 -0.58 23.54 -8.23
N GLU A 129 0.27 23.01 -9.13
CA GLU A 129 -0.07 21.87 -10.00
C GLU A 129 -0.53 20.65 -9.21
N LEU A 130 0.18 20.29 -8.14
CA LEU A 130 -0.15 19.14 -7.31
C LEU A 130 -1.46 19.34 -6.54
N MET A 131 -1.73 20.54 -6.04
CA MET A 131 -3.01 20.86 -5.39
C MET A 131 -4.18 20.74 -6.37
N GLU A 132 -4.04 21.28 -7.58
CA GLU A 132 -5.04 21.15 -8.65
C GLU A 132 -5.28 19.67 -9.00
N MET A 133 -4.21 18.91 -9.21
CA MET A 133 -4.24 17.47 -9.57
C MET A 133 -5.03 16.62 -8.60
N VAL A 134 -4.92 16.90 -7.29
CA VAL A 134 -5.68 16.16 -6.27
C VAL A 134 -7.01 16.84 -5.91
N GLY A 135 -7.40 17.90 -6.60
CA GLY A 135 -8.66 18.62 -6.38
C GLY A 135 -8.71 19.35 -5.04
N ILE A 136 -7.59 19.95 -4.61
CA ILE A 136 -7.52 20.84 -3.43
C ILE A 136 -7.57 22.28 -3.93
N ASP A 137 -8.62 23.01 -3.50
CA ASP A 137 -8.80 24.43 -3.83
C ASP A 137 -7.60 25.27 -3.30
N PRO A 138 -7.02 26.16 -4.12
CA PRO A 138 -5.87 27.02 -3.73
C PRO A 138 -6.08 27.82 -2.45
N ARG A 139 -7.32 28.16 -2.09
CA ARG A 139 -7.63 28.84 -0.81
C ARG A 139 -7.18 28.06 0.44
N PHE A 140 -7.01 26.74 0.32
CA PHE A 140 -6.53 25.89 1.42
C PHE A 140 -5.00 25.81 1.50
N ALA A 141 -4.24 26.46 0.61
CA ALA A 141 -2.78 26.39 0.60
C ALA A 141 -2.15 26.79 1.95
N MET A 142 -2.76 27.76 2.64
CA MET A 142 -2.30 28.25 3.95
C MET A 142 -3.03 27.62 5.13
N ALA A 143 -4.01 26.73 4.90
CA ALA A 143 -4.71 26.01 5.96
C ALA A 143 -3.81 24.96 6.62
N TYR A 144 -4.12 24.64 7.86
CA TYR A 144 -3.47 23.56 8.60
C TYR A 144 -4.27 22.26 8.51
N PRO A 145 -3.64 21.08 8.69
CA PRO A 145 -4.33 19.80 8.62
C PRO A 145 -5.56 19.68 9.53
N HIS A 146 -5.52 20.25 10.72
CA HIS A 146 -6.62 20.18 11.67
C HIS A 146 -7.87 21.00 11.25
N GLU A 147 -7.73 21.91 10.29
CA GLU A 147 -8.84 22.70 9.75
C GLU A 147 -9.57 21.99 8.61
N LEU A 148 -9.10 20.81 8.19
CA LEU A 148 -9.59 20.08 7.02
C LEU A 148 -10.26 18.76 7.43
N ASP A 149 -11.18 18.29 6.60
CA ASP A 149 -11.78 16.94 6.72
C ASP A 149 -10.80 15.81 6.34
N GLY A 150 -11.18 14.57 6.64
CA GLY A 150 -10.34 13.39 6.37
C GLY A 150 -10.02 13.21 4.89
N GLY A 151 -10.97 13.46 4.00
CA GLY A 151 -10.79 13.34 2.56
C GLY A 151 -9.78 14.33 2.00
N ARG A 152 -9.85 15.61 2.42
CA ARG A 152 -8.86 16.62 2.04
C ARG A 152 -7.47 16.29 2.58
N ARG A 153 -7.36 15.84 3.83
CA ARG A 153 -6.07 15.40 4.40
C ARG A 153 -5.47 14.26 3.59
N GLN A 154 -6.28 13.27 3.20
CA GLN A 154 -5.81 12.16 2.36
C GLN A 154 -5.32 12.64 1.00
N ARG A 155 -6.05 13.55 0.35
CA ARG A 155 -5.64 14.17 -0.92
C ARG A 155 -4.31 14.94 -0.79
N ILE A 156 -4.06 15.61 0.33
CA ILE A 156 -2.77 16.26 0.62
C ILE A 156 -1.66 15.21 0.77
N GLY A 157 -1.93 14.10 1.44
CA GLY A 157 -1.00 12.96 1.55
C GLY A 157 -0.64 12.38 0.18
N ILE A 158 -1.62 12.28 -0.72
CA ILE A 158 -1.44 11.85 -2.12
C ILE A 158 -0.59 12.89 -2.88
N ALA A 159 -0.91 14.19 -2.80
CA ALA A 159 -0.13 15.25 -3.44
C ALA A 159 1.33 15.25 -2.99
N ARG A 160 1.58 15.09 -1.68
CA ARG A 160 2.93 14.95 -1.13
C ARG A 160 3.67 13.74 -1.70
N ALA A 161 2.98 12.59 -1.82
CA ALA A 161 3.57 11.39 -2.40
C ALA A 161 3.94 11.58 -3.87
N LEU A 162 3.16 12.35 -4.64
CA LEU A 162 3.38 12.61 -6.06
C LEU A 162 4.44 13.71 -6.33
N ALA A 163 4.93 14.39 -5.31
CA ALA A 163 5.77 15.58 -5.46
C ALA A 163 6.98 15.36 -6.39
N LEU A 164 7.67 14.23 -6.26
CA LEU A 164 8.88 13.88 -7.02
C LEU A 164 8.61 13.03 -8.27
N ASN A 165 7.36 12.88 -8.71
CA ASN A 165 6.96 12.01 -9.83
C ASN A 165 7.42 10.55 -9.65
N PRO A 166 7.03 9.86 -8.58
CA PRO A 166 7.44 8.49 -8.33
C PRO A 166 6.94 7.54 -9.41
N LYS A 167 7.64 6.41 -9.58
CA LYS A 167 7.22 5.30 -10.45
C LYS A 167 6.40 4.27 -9.68
N PHE A 168 6.67 4.12 -8.39
CA PHE A 168 6.05 3.14 -7.51
C PHE A 168 5.52 3.76 -6.22
N ILE A 169 4.28 3.44 -5.86
CA ILE A 169 3.63 3.94 -4.64
C ILE A 169 3.05 2.76 -3.85
N VAL A 170 3.45 2.64 -2.60
CA VAL A 170 2.77 1.78 -1.62
C VAL A 170 1.59 2.56 -1.06
N CYS A 171 0.38 2.10 -1.31
CA CYS A 171 -0.86 2.64 -0.71
C CYS A 171 -1.21 1.77 0.51
N ASP A 172 -0.75 2.18 1.70
CA ASP A 172 -0.95 1.42 2.95
C ASP A 172 -2.31 1.79 3.57
N GLU A 173 -3.36 1.02 3.27
CA GLU A 173 -4.76 1.23 3.68
C GLU A 173 -5.27 2.67 3.46
N PRO A 174 -5.13 3.26 2.25
CA PRO A 174 -5.27 4.70 2.04
C PRO A 174 -6.70 5.24 2.21
N VAL A 175 -7.69 4.36 2.36
CA VAL A 175 -9.11 4.74 2.49
C VAL A 175 -9.79 4.18 3.74
N SER A 176 -9.09 3.41 4.58
CA SER A 176 -9.70 2.67 5.70
C SER A 176 -10.31 3.58 6.79
N ALA A 177 -9.79 4.80 6.95
CA ALA A 177 -10.23 5.78 7.96
C ALA A 177 -11.26 6.79 7.41
N LEU A 178 -11.78 6.59 6.19
CA LEU A 178 -12.67 7.53 5.51
C LEU A 178 -14.10 6.98 5.39
N ASP A 179 -15.08 7.88 5.29
CA ASP A 179 -16.47 7.53 4.99
C ASP A 179 -16.60 6.93 3.58
N VAL A 180 -17.56 6.05 3.36
CA VAL A 180 -17.74 5.28 2.11
C VAL A 180 -17.78 6.17 0.86
N SER A 181 -18.46 7.32 0.91
CA SER A 181 -18.54 8.26 -0.22
C SER A 181 -17.19 8.91 -0.53
N ILE A 182 -16.43 9.23 0.50
CA ILE A 182 -15.09 9.82 0.39
C ILE A 182 -14.08 8.74 -0.08
N GLN A 183 -14.23 7.49 0.40
CA GLN A 183 -13.42 6.37 -0.10
C GLN A 183 -13.52 6.24 -1.62
N ALA A 184 -14.74 6.25 -2.17
CA ALA A 184 -14.96 6.14 -3.62
C ALA A 184 -14.25 7.29 -4.39
N GLN A 185 -14.33 8.52 -3.88
CA GLN A 185 -13.65 9.66 -4.51
C GLN A 185 -12.12 9.54 -4.49
N VAL A 186 -11.54 9.02 -3.40
CA VAL A 186 -10.09 8.83 -3.29
C VAL A 186 -9.63 7.66 -4.17
N LEU A 187 -10.42 6.58 -4.28
CA LEU A 187 -10.12 5.46 -5.16
C LEU A 187 -10.13 5.88 -6.63
N ASN A 188 -11.16 6.62 -7.06
CA ASN A 188 -11.23 7.15 -8.43
C ASN A 188 -10.03 8.07 -8.71
N LEU A 189 -9.69 8.97 -7.78
CA LEU A 189 -8.51 9.83 -7.92
C LEU A 189 -7.21 9.01 -8.11
N LEU A 190 -7.03 7.92 -7.36
CA LEU A 190 -5.85 7.07 -7.50
C LEU A 190 -5.82 6.33 -8.85
N GLN A 191 -6.96 5.90 -9.38
CA GLN A 191 -7.09 5.30 -10.71
C GLN A 191 -6.79 6.32 -11.82
N ASP A 192 -7.40 7.51 -11.76
CA ASP A 192 -7.15 8.59 -12.73
C ASP A 192 -5.65 8.96 -12.77
N LEU A 193 -5.01 9.03 -11.60
CA LEU A 193 -3.57 9.29 -11.49
C LEU A 193 -2.71 8.16 -12.05
N GLN A 194 -3.12 6.89 -11.85
CA GLN A 194 -2.45 5.73 -12.40
C GLN A 194 -2.47 5.76 -13.92
N GLU A 195 -3.64 5.97 -14.52
CA GLU A 195 -3.81 6.04 -15.97
C GLU A 195 -3.04 7.21 -16.57
N ALA A 196 -3.19 8.41 -16.01
CA ALA A 196 -2.57 9.63 -16.54
C ALA A 196 -1.04 9.62 -16.46
N ARG A 197 -0.45 8.91 -15.48
CA ARG A 197 1.00 8.95 -15.18
C ARG A 197 1.68 7.59 -15.25
N SER A 198 0.97 6.53 -15.64
CA SER A 198 1.46 5.15 -15.69
C SER A 198 2.10 4.72 -14.35
N LEU A 199 1.47 5.10 -13.24
CA LEU A 199 1.95 4.76 -11.90
C LEU A 199 1.78 3.26 -11.63
N THR A 200 2.69 2.71 -10.85
CA THR A 200 2.60 1.33 -10.37
C THR A 200 2.26 1.35 -8.88
N TYR A 201 1.23 0.61 -8.48
CA TYR A 201 0.78 0.58 -7.10
C TYR A 201 0.96 -0.79 -6.44
N MET A 202 1.33 -0.77 -5.15
CA MET A 202 1.03 -1.85 -4.22
C MET A 202 -0.08 -1.34 -3.29
N PHE A 203 -1.30 -1.84 -3.48
CA PHE A 203 -2.47 -1.40 -2.73
C PHE A 203 -2.78 -2.35 -1.59
N VAL A 204 -2.47 -1.94 -0.37
CA VAL A 204 -2.71 -2.71 0.86
C VAL A 204 -4.10 -2.39 1.40
N THR A 205 -4.92 -3.41 1.62
CA THR A 205 -6.23 -3.26 2.26
C THR A 205 -6.67 -4.58 2.91
N HIS A 206 -7.62 -4.50 3.82
CA HIS A 206 -8.33 -5.66 4.34
C HIS A 206 -9.72 -5.84 3.69
N ASN A 207 -10.13 -4.91 2.81
CA ASN A 207 -11.44 -4.92 2.15
C ASN A 207 -11.33 -5.51 0.73
N MET A 208 -11.89 -6.72 0.56
CA MET A 208 -11.90 -7.43 -0.73
C MET A 208 -12.67 -6.69 -1.82
N SER A 209 -13.74 -5.96 -1.49
CA SER A 209 -14.52 -5.20 -2.47
C SER A 209 -13.71 -4.02 -3.03
N VAL A 210 -12.92 -3.36 -2.18
CA VAL A 210 -12.04 -2.26 -2.59
C VAL A 210 -10.95 -2.78 -3.51
N VAL A 211 -10.30 -3.90 -3.15
CA VAL A 211 -9.20 -4.44 -3.97
C VAL A 211 -9.69 -4.92 -5.33
N ARG A 212 -10.89 -5.50 -5.42
CA ARG A 212 -11.48 -5.88 -6.72
C ARG A 212 -11.62 -4.69 -7.67
N HIS A 213 -11.95 -3.53 -7.12
CA HIS A 213 -12.19 -2.33 -7.92
C HIS A 213 -10.91 -1.70 -8.46
N ILE A 214 -9.80 -1.73 -7.70
CA ILE A 214 -8.59 -0.97 -8.03
C ILE A 214 -7.43 -1.83 -8.55
N SER A 215 -7.47 -3.15 -8.36
CA SER A 215 -6.28 -3.99 -8.59
C SER A 215 -6.38 -4.84 -9.85
N ASP A 216 -5.27 -4.97 -10.58
CA ASP A 216 -5.10 -5.89 -11.70
C ASP A 216 -4.80 -7.31 -11.21
N HIS A 217 -3.97 -7.40 -10.18
CA HIS A 217 -3.55 -8.66 -9.54
C HIS A 217 -3.75 -8.58 -8.03
N ILE A 218 -3.96 -9.73 -7.40
CA ILE A 218 -4.13 -9.85 -5.96
C ILE A 218 -3.11 -10.83 -5.37
N CYS A 219 -2.49 -10.41 -4.28
CA CYS A 219 -1.72 -11.24 -3.36
C CYS A 219 -2.50 -11.39 -2.05
N VAL A 220 -2.85 -12.61 -1.67
CA VAL A 220 -3.50 -12.91 -0.39
C VAL A 220 -2.43 -13.30 0.63
N MET A 221 -2.34 -12.54 1.73
CA MET A 221 -1.39 -12.78 2.82
C MET A 221 -2.06 -13.37 4.05
N TYR A 222 -1.42 -14.37 4.65
CA TYR A 222 -1.82 -14.95 5.92
C TYR A 222 -0.60 -15.18 6.81
N LEU A 223 -0.59 -14.58 8.00
CA LEU A 223 0.49 -14.73 9.01
C LEU A 223 1.91 -14.61 8.42
N GLY A 224 2.17 -13.59 7.61
CA GLY A 224 3.48 -13.30 7.01
C GLY A 224 3.79 -14.03 5.71
N GLN A 225 2.96 -14.95 5.25
CA GLN A 225 3.17 -15.70 4.00
C GLN A 225 2.16 -15.31 2.93
N LEU A 226 2.56 -15.40 1.66
CA LEU A 226 1.63 -15.38 0.54
C LEU A 226 0.99 -16.77 0.41
N VAL A 227 -0.34 -16.82 0.41
CA VAL A 227 -1.09 -18.06 0.29
C VAL A 227 -1.73 -18.22 -1.08
N GLU A 228 -1.98 -17.12 -1.78
CA GLU A 228 -2.52 -17.11 -3.14
C GLU A 228 -2.12 -15.84 -3.87
N THR A 229 -1.81 -15.96 -5.17
CA THR A 229 -1.51 -14.82 -6.05
C THR A 229 -2.06 -15.13 -7.44
N ALA A 230 -2.90 -14.25 -7.99
CA ALA A 230 -3.44 -14.36 -9.34
C ALA A 230 -3.99 -13.00 -9.83
N GLU A 231 -4.46 -12.97 -11.08
CA GLU A 231 -5.26 -11.86 -11.60
C GLU A 231 -6.52 -11.69 -10.76
N THR A 232 -6.98 -10.46 -10.63
CA THR A 232 -8.09 -10.10 -9.73
C THR A 232 -9.34 -10.95 -9.98
N GLU A 233 -9.82 -11.01 -11.22
CA GLU A 233 -11.04 -11.77 -11.52
C GLU A 233 -10.86 -13.28 -11.29
N ALA A 234 -9.66 -13.81 -11.53
CA ALA A 234 -9.37 -15.22 -11.25
C ALA A 234 -9.47 -15.56 -9.76
N VAL A 235 -9.01 -14.66 -8.87
CA VAL A 235 -9.15 -14.83 -7.41
C VAL A 235 -10.61 -14.82 -6.98
N PHE A 236 -11.44 -13.97 -7.60
CA PHE A 236 -12.88 -13.86 -7.26
C PHE A 236 -13.70 -15.01 -7.82
N ASP A 237 -13.42 -15.46 -9.05
CA ASP A 237 -14.21 -16.49 -9.73
C ASP A 237 -13.81 -17.91 -9.29
N ARG A 238 -12.51 -18.15 -9.07
CA ARG A 238 -11.96 -19.48 -8.80
C ARG A 238 -10.87 -19.45 -7.72
N PRO A 239 -11.21 -19.06 -6.48
CA PRO A 239 -10.24 -19.05 -5.38
C PRO A 239 -9.76 -20.47 -5.08
N TYR A 240 -8.45 -20.66 -4.96
CA TYR A 240 -7.86 -21.97 -4.66
C TYR A 240 -7.70 -22.19 -3.17
N HIS A 241 -7.09 -21.24 -2.46
CA HIS A 241 -6.75 -21.40 -1.06
C HIS A 241 -7.99 -21.31 -0.16
N PRO A 242 -8.17 -22.21 0.84
CA PRO A 242 -9.34 -22.17 1.72
C PRO A 242 -9.53 -20.83 2.46
N TYR A 243 -8.43 -20.19 2.83
CA TYR A 243 -8.46 -18.85 3.45
C TYR A 243 -9.05 -17.79 2.51
N THR A 244 -8.65 -17.80 1.22
CA THR A 244 -9.22 -16.88 0.20
C THR A 244 -10.73 -17.11 0.06
N LYS A 245 -11.17 -18.37 0.00
CA LYS A 245 -12.61 -18.73 -0.04
C LYS A 245 -13.35 -18.17 1.17
N ALA A 246 -12.77 -18.30 2.35
CA ALA A 246 -13.37 -17.78 3.58
C ALA A 246 -13.45 -16.23 3.57
N LEU A 247 -12.39 -15.53 3.11
CA LEU A 247 -12.42 -14.07 2.95
C LEU A 247 -13.50 -13.62 1.96
N LEU A 248 -13.62 -14.28 0.81
CA LEU A 248 -14.62 -13.97 -0.22
C LEU A 248 -16.03 -14.25 0.27
N SER A 249 -16.24 -15.33 1.03
CA SER A 249 -17.55 -15.66 1.61
C SER A 249 -18.06 -14.64 2.63
N ALA A 250 -17.16 -13.77 3.15
CA ALA A 250 -17.50 -12.72 4.09
C ALA A 250 -17.95 -11.41 3.41
N ILE A 251 -17.78 -11.28 2.08
CA ILE A 251 -18.21 -10.09 1.32
C ILE A 251 -19.74 -10.09 1.25
N PRO A 252 -20.43 -9.00 1.69
CA PRO A 252 -21.86 -8.89 1.55
C PRO A 252 -22.27 -8.91 0.07
N SER A 253 -23.25 -9.75 -0.30
CA SER A 253 -23.85 -9.73 -1.64
C SER A 253 -24.90 -8.62 -1.72
N SER A 254 -24.91 -7.89 -2.82
CA SER A 254 -26.05 -7.00 -3.16
C SER A 254 -27.29 -7.74 -3.62
N ASP A 255 -27.15 -9.01 -3.97
CA ASP A 255 -28.27 -9.88 -4.39
C ASP A 255 -28.91 -10.53 -3.17
N ILE A 256 -30.10 -10.01 -2.79
CA ILE A 256 -30.89 -10.47 -1.64
C ILE A 256 -31.42 -11.90 -1.84
N THR A 257 -31.45 -12.39 -3.07
CA THR A 257 -31.95 -13.73 -3.39
C THR A 257 -30.91 -14.83 -3.19
N LYS A 258 -29.64 -14.48 -3.19
CA LYS A 258 -28.53 -15.42 -2.95
C LYS A 258 -28.32 -15.63 -1.45
N LYS A 259 -28.68 -16.82 -0.96
CA LYS A 259 -28.26 -17.28 0.37
C LYS A 259 -26.72 -17.39 0.39
N MET A 260 -26.06 -16.48 1.08
CA MET A 260 -24.62 -16.58 1.30
C MET A 260 -24.33 -17.63 2.36
N GLU A 261 -23.68 -18.71 1.98
CA GLU A 261 -23.08 -19.64 2.93
C GLU A 261 -21.73 -19.08 3.40
N ARG A 262 -21.76 -18.45 4.56
CA ARG A 262 -20.53 -17.90 5.18
C ARG A 262 -19.64 -19.03 5.66
N ILE A 263 -18.43 -19.11 5.17
CA ILE A 263 -17.43 -20.06 5.66
C ILE A 263 -16.89 -19.53 6.98
N SER A 264 -17.25 -20.19 8.09
CA SER A 264 -16.75 -19.82 9.41
C SER A 264 -15.36 -20.46 9.64
N MET A 265 -14.34 -19.62 9.78
CA MET A 265 -13.01 -20.08 10.19
C MET A 265 -13.04 -20.51 11.65
N LYS A 266 -12.44 -21.65 11.98
CA LYS A 266 -12.38 -22.19 13.33
C LYS A 266 -11.17 -21.64 14.09
N GLY A 267 -11.25 -21.57 15.41
CA GLY A 267 -10.15 -21.18 16.29
C GLY A 267 -9.76 -19.70 16.25
N GLU A 268 -8.77 -19.36 17.02
CA GLU A 268 -8.18 -18.03 17.07
C GLU A 268 -7.04 -17.85 16.04
N ILE A 269 -6.69 -16.61 15.73
CA ILE A 269 -5.55 -16.30 14.86
C ILE A 269 -4.27 -16.72 15.61
N ASN A 270 -3.54 -17.67 15.03
CA ASN A 270 -2.24 -18.05 15.57
C ASN A 270 -1.28 -16.87 15.56
N SER A 271 -0.42 -16.80 16.57
CA SER A 271 0.64 -15.80 16.57
C SER A 271 1.74 -16.20 15.57
N PRO A 272 2.21 -15.27 14.71
CA PRO A 272 3.37 -15.54 13.85
C PRO A 272 4.71 -15.44 14.60
N ILE A 273 4.69 -15.51 15.94
CA ILE A 273 5.90 -15.60 16.79
C ILE A 273 6.34 -17.05 16.86
N ASN A 274 7.57 -17.33 16.47
CA ASN A 274 8.15 -18.67 16.41
C ASN A 274 7.20 -19.69 15.75
N PRO A 275 6.75 -19.46 14.49
CA PRO A 275 5.75 -20.31 13.87
C PRO A 275 6.25 -21.73 13.72
N LYS A 276 5.36 -22.71 13.93
CA LYS A 276 5.68 -24.12 13.71
C LYS A 276 5.88 -24.40 12.21
N PRO A 277 6.73 -25.38 11.85
CA PRO A 277 6.83 -25.84 10.47
C PRO A 277 5.49 -26.31 9.90
N GLY A 278 5.25 -26.07 8.60
CA GLY A 278 4.04 -26.48 7.90
C GLY A 278 3.10 -25.32 7.54
N CYS A 279 1.91 -25.68 7.05
CA CYS A 279 0.91 -24.69 6.63
C CYS A 279 0.36 -23.92 7.84
N ARG A 280 0.52 -22.60 7.84
CA ARG A 280 0.06 -21.71 8.94
C ARG A 280 -1.47 -21.68 9.08
N PHE A 281 -2.18 -22.03 8.00
CA PHE A 281 -3.65 -22.07 7.99
C PHE A 281 -4.23 -23.43 8.43
N ALA A 282 -3.42 -24.47 8.57
CA ALA A 282 -3.90 -25.85 8.83
C ALA A 282 -4.71 -26.01 10.15
N SER A 283 -4.56 -25.08 11.10
CA SER A 283 -5.28 -25.10 12.38
C SER A 283 -6.65 -24.40 12.34
N ARG A 284 -7.02 -23.77 11.25
CA ARG A 284 -8.27 -23.00 11.06
C ARG A 284 -9.13 -23.56 9.95
#